data_e38c03cad3e60fb16921ed1e47f203d5
#
_entry.id   e38c03cad3e60fb16921ed1e47f203d5
#
_cell.length_a   1.000
_cell.length_b   1.000
_cell.length_c   1.000
_cell.angle_alpha   90.00
_cell.angle_beta   90.00
_cell.angle_gamma   90.00
#
_symmetry.space_group_name_H-M   'P 1'
#
loop_
_entity.id
_entity.type
_entity.pdbx_description
1 polymer ?
#
loop_
_entity_poly.entity_id
_entity_poly.type
_entity_poly.pdbx_seq_one_letter_code
_entity_poly.pdbx_strand_id
1 'polypeptide(L)'
;MSATATASTSASAPDRPPGPRGLPIAGSSFMASRDSTRKLMRWARDYGDIVYYRFFDFHAYILFHPQHVEQILLGKTGNFVKGITSRANPELFGNGLLTSDGEFWRRQRRLSNPAFHRESLARYAEITVEEAARLIDTWKPGETRNIHNDMMNVTLRIVLRSLFGAELGDNMRVIEPALEAIMQSSSGFNSIAFYLGIPTPARKLHFLAVQKLNEVVYALIERGRQKLQAASQAANALQPAPTGQPATAGAKDLLTLLLTARDDDGNSMSDQQLRDEVITLLLAGHETTALNLSWTWYLLAQHPEVEEKLHAELDTVLGGRAPRPADLPKLPYTDKVLRETLRLYPPAWRIFRRTEEALKVGDYTLPAGANIVLSQWVTQRDPRWFTEPERFNPDRWSEETASKLPRFAYFPFGGGPRVCIGAGFAMMEATLLLATIAQRFRMRLASNRPVKPLASITLRPKNGISLKLEQRANARVPSHHDNEAKVRSA
;
A
#
# COMPACT_ATOMS: atom_id res chain seq x y z
N MET A 1 50.33 12.99 -52.68
CA MET A 1 49.48 13.48 -51.59
C MET A 1 48.34 12.47 -51.41
N SER A 2 48.50 11.54 -50.47
CA SER A 2 47.55 10.49 -50.23
C SER A 2 46.74 10.86 -48.96
N ALA A 3 45.44 11.07 -49.12
CA ALA A 3 44.55 11.37 -48.01
C ALA A 3 44.05 10.07 -47.42
N THR A 4 44.50 9.73 -46.24
CA THR A 4 44.00 8.65 -45.41
C THR A 4 42.66 9.10 -44.78
N ALA A 5 41.56 8.53 -45.26
CA ALA A 5 40.23 8.66 -44.64
C ALA A 5 40.19 7.76 -43.39
N THR A 6 40.18 8.38 -42.24
CA THR A 6 39.86 7.70 -40.97
C THR A 6 38.35 7.40 -40.94
N ALA A 7 38.00 6.13 -41.16
CA ALA A 7 36.66 5.61 -40.90
C ALA A 7 36.39 5.59 -39.38
N SER A 8 35.55 6.51 -38.91
CA SER A 8 34.98 6.42 -37.56
C SER A 8 33.98 5.27 -37.53
N THR A 9 34.37 4.15 -36.96
CA THR A 9 33.45 3.08 -36.58
C THR A 9 32.54 3.62 -35.49
N SER A 10 31.32 4.05 -35.85
CA SER A 10 30.23 4.24 -34.91
C SER A 10 29.89 2.87 -34.35
N ALA A 11 30.29 2.59 -33.13
CA ALA A 11 29.82 1.43 -32.41
C ALA A 11 28.28 1.52 -32.33
N SER A 12 27.57 0.64 -33.04
CA SER A 12 26.14 0.54 -32.92
C SER A 12 25.79 0.28 -31.46
N ALA A 13 24.90 1.09 -30.89
CA ALA A 13 24.42 0.87 -29.52
C ALA A 13 23.92 -0.56 -29.39
N PRO A 14 24.21 -1.28 -28.28
CA PRO A 14 23.81 -2.66 -28.13
C PRO A 14 22.28 -2.76 -28.21
N ASP A 15 21.79 -3.69 -29.01
CA ASP A 15 20.35 -3.90 -29.27
C ASP A 15 19.53 -4.15 -27.99
N ARG A 16 20.18 -4.48 -26.89
CA ARG A 16 19.54 -4.86 -25.63
C ARG A 16 20.35 -4.40 -24.41
N PRO A 17 19.69 -3.88 -23.35
CA PRO A 17 20.37 -3.54 -22.09
C PRO A 17 21.12 -4.72 -21.49
N PRO A 18 22.21 -4.43 -20.71
CA PRO A 18 22.94 -5.47 -19.99
C PRO A 18 22.06 -6.13 -18.93
N GLY A 19 22.48 -7.32 -18.50
CA GLY A 19 21.75 -8.02 -17.44
C GLY A 19 22.36 -9.38 -17.10
N PRO A 20 21.80 -10.05 -16.08
CA PRO A 20 22.35 -11.30 -15.60
C PRO A 20 22.27 -12.41 -16.64
N ARG A 21 23.37 -13.16 -16.76
CA ARG A 21 23.35 -14.43 -17.50
C ARG A 21 22.50 -15.43 -16.72
N GLY A 22 21.42 -15.91 -17.35
CA GLY A 22 20.53 -16.90 -16.76
C GLY A 22 20.89 -18.33 -17.14
N LEU A 23 20.22 -19.30 -16.53
CA LEU A 23 20.27 -20.69 -16.97
C LEU A 23 19.69 -20.82 -18.39
N PRO A 24 20.14 -21.79 -19.22
CA PRO A 24 19.77 -21.86 -20.63
C PRO A 24 18.25 -21.79 -20.91
N ILE A 25 17.43 -22.52 -20.17
CA ILE A 25 15.96 -22.56 -20.33
C ILE A 25 15.28 -21.63 -19.33
N ALA A 26 15.61 -21.74 -18.04
CA ALA A 26 14.93 -21.03 -16.96
C ALA A 26 15.27 -19.54 -16.90
N GLY A 27 16.37 -19.11 -17.52
CA GLY A 27 16.81 -17.72 -17.42
C GLY A 27 17.29 -17.33 -16.02
N SER A 28 17.04 -16.09 -15.65
CA SER A 28 17.33 -15.57 -14.31
C SER A 28 16.10 -14.87 -13.76
N SER A 29 15.86 -14.97 -12.46
CA SER A 29 14.78 -14.25 -11.81
C SER A 29 15.21 -13.76 -10.43
N PHE A 30 14.87 -12.51 -10.12
CA PHE A 30 15.01 -12.03 -8.75
C PHE A 30 13.86 -12.54 -7.87
N MET A 31 12.69 -12.83 -8.46
CA MET A 31 11.51 -13.33 -7.74
C MET A 31 11.73 -14.74 -7.16
N ALA A 32 12.52 -15.58 -7.85
CA ALA A 32 12.89 -16.91 -7.39
C ALA A 32 14.03 -16.90 -6.34
N SER A 33 14.59 -15.73 -6.04
CA SER A 33 15.68 -15.60 -5.07
C SER A 33 15.15 -15.64 -3.64
N ARG A 34 15.92 -16.25 -2.73
CA ARG A 34 15.67 -16.17 -1.27
C ARG A 34 15.79 -14.73 -0.75
N ASP A 35 16.51 -13.87 -1.46
CA ASP A 35 16.70 -12.45 -1.15
C ASP A 35 16.58 -11.63 -2.44
N SER A 36 15.34 -11.39 -2.85
CA SER A 36 15.01 -10.65 -4.07
C SER A 36 15.49 -9.21 -4.03
N THR A 37 15.42 -8.58 -2.87
CA THR A 37 15.82 -7.18 -2.67
C THR A 37 17.31 -6.98 -2.83
N ARG A 38 18.13 -7.83 -2.21
CA ARG A 38 19.59 -7.80 -2.35
C ARG A 38 20.01 -8.10 -3.80
N LYS A 39 19.31 -9.00 -4.46
CA LYS A 39 19.59 -9.34 -5.86
C LYS A 39 19.35 -8.15 -6.79
N LEU A 40 18.25 -7.40 -6.59
CA LEU A 40 17.98 -6.18 -7.36
C LEU A 40 19.02 -5.09 -7.11
N MET A 41 19.42 -4.85 -5.86
CA MET A 41 20.49 -3.90 -5.54
C MET A 41 21.81 -4.27 -6.23
N ARG A 42 22.16 -5.57 -6.26
CA ARG A 42 23.33 -6.05 -6.99
C ARG A 42 23.20 -5.78 -8.48
N TRP A 43 22.04 -6.08 -9.08
CA TRP A 43 21.86 -5.86 -10.51
C TRP A 43 21.95 -4.38 -10.90
N ALA A 44 21.40 -3.49 -10.10
CA ALA A 44 21.54 -2.04 -10.32
C ALA A 44 23.01 -1.60 -10.29
N ARG A 45 23.80 -2.11 -9.34
CA ARG A 45 25.22 -1.80 -9.24
C ARG A 45 26.04 -2.40 -10.39
N ASP A 46 25.76 -3.64 -10.76
CA ASP A 46 26.59 -4.41 -11.72
C ASP A 46 26.23 -4.08 -13.19
N TYR A 47 25.00 -3.66 -13.48
CA TYR A 47 24.49 -3.45 -14.83
C TYR A 47 23.96 -2.03 -15.11
N GLY A 48 23.86 -1.17 -14.09
CA GLY A 48 23.39 0.21 -14.23
C GLY A 48 21.87 0.39 -14.16
N ASP A 49 21.37 1.48 -14.76
CA ASP A 49 20.02 2.00 -14.56
C ASP A 49 18.92 1.26 -15.33
N ILE A 50 19.29 0.49 -16.36
CA ILE A 50 18.37 -0.30 -17.18
C ILE A 50 18.92 -1.72 -17.26
N VAL A 51 18.18 -2.68 -16.70
CA VAL A 51 18.60 -4.07 -16.63
C VAL A 51 17.61 -4.97 -17.33
N TYR A 52 18.09 -5.74 -18.32
CA TYR A 52 17.29 -6.77 -18.93
C TYR A 52 17.42 -8.08 -18.19
N TYR A 53 16.31 -8.80 -17.98
CA TYR A 53 16.34 -10.17 -17.50
C TYR A 53 15.25 -11.02 -18.18
N ARG A 54 15.50 -12.33 -18.22
CA ARG A 54 14.56 -13.33 -18.73
C ARG A 54 14.29 -14.37 -17.65
N PHE A 55 13.04 -14.75 -17.52
CA PHE A 55 12.61 -15.88 -16.68
C PHE A 55 11.62 -16.71 -17.48
N PHE A 56 12.06 -17.89 -17.94
CA PHE A 56 11.40 -18.69 -18.98
C PHE A 56 11.12 -17.81 -20.23
N ASP A 57 9.85 -17.67 -20.60
CA ASP A 57 9.34 -16.83 -21.69
C ASP A 57 9.04 -15.38 -21.27
N PHE A 58 9.17 -15.09 -19.98
CA PHE A 58 8.94 -13.75 -19.45
C PHE A 58 10.19 -12.88 -19.62
N HIS A 59 10.13 -11.94 -20.55
CA HIS A 59 11.16 -10.95 -20.82
C HIS A 59 10.79 -9.63 -20.15
N ALA A 60 11.71 -9.05 -19.37
CA ALA A 60 11.45 -7.83 -18.66
C ALA A 60 12.67 -6.90 -18.56
N TYR A 61 12.37 -5.62 -18.42
CA TYR A 61 13.32 -4.52 -18.23
C TYR A 61 13.08 -3.88 -16.87
N ILE A 62 14.12 -3.80 -16.06
CA ILE A 62 14.04 -3.14 -14.75
C ILE A 62 14.65 -1.76 -14.89
N LEU A 63 13.94 -0.73 -14.45
CA LEU A 63 14.37 0.65 -14.52
C LEU A 63 14.55 1.19 -13.10
N PHE A 64 15.72 1.80 -12.84
CA PHE A 64 16.09 2.31 -11.53
C PHE A 64 16.24 3.85 -11.50
N HIS A 65 16.56 4.49 -12.63
CA HIS A 65 16.76 5.94 -12.68
C HIS A 65 15.44 6.70 -12.60
N PRO A 66 15.32 7.77 -11.80
CA PRO A 66 14.09 8.55 -11.65
C PRO A 66 13.48 9.06 -12.95
N GLN A 67 14.30 9.49 -13.92
CA GLN A 67 13.83 9.95 -15.24
C GLN A 67 13.15 8.83 -16.03
N HIS A 68 13.69 7.60 -15.96
CA HIS A 68 13.07 6.45 -16.63
C HIS A 68 11.76 6.05 -15.93
N VAL A 69 11.75 6.13 -14.59
CA VAL A 69 10.52 5.92 -13.80
C VAL A 69 9.47 6.96 -14.19
N GLU A 70 9.85 8.24 -14.31
CA GLU A 70 8.97 9.34 -14.72
C GLU A 70 8.39 9.09 -16.11
N GLN A 71 9.23 8.73 -17.06
CA GLN A 71 8.83 8.44 -18.45
C GLN A 71 7.74 7.37 -18.51
N ILE A 72 7.86 6.31 -17.69
CA ILE A 72 6.88 5.21 -17.66
C ILE A 72 5.61 5.58 -16.90
N LEU A 73 5.72 6.29 -15.78
CA LEU A 73 4.57 6.62 -14.94
C LEU A 73 3.74 7.79 -15.48
N LEU A 74 4.37 8.74 -16.16
CA LEU A 74 3.73 9.91 -16.77
C LEU A 74 3.48 9.76 -18.28
N GLY A 75 3.96 8.69 -18.90
CA GLY A 75 3.78 8.45 -20.33
C GLY A 75 2.33 8.52 -20.77
N LYS A 76 2.10 8.77 -22.07
CA LYS A 76 0.76 8.93 -22.65
C LYS A 76 -0.13 7.77 -22.18
N THR A 77 -1.30 8.12 -21.71
CA THR A 77 -2.34 7.15 -21.32
C THR A 77 -2.69 6.29 -22.54
N GLY A 78 -2.57 4.97 -22.39
CA GLY A 78 -2.76 4.01 -23.49
C GLY A 78 -1.46 3.33 -23.92
N ASN A 79 -0.30 3.98 -23.81
CA ASN A 79 0.98 3.34 -24.16
C ASN A 79 1.45 2.32 -23.12
N PHE A 80 0.85 2.31 -21.93
CA PHE A 80 1.21 1.40 -20.85
C PHE A 80 -0.03 0.76 -20.22
N VAL A 81 0.00 -0.55 -20.12
CA VAL A 81 -1.01 -1.34 -19.39
C VAL A 81 -0.39 -1.99 -18.17
N LYS A 82 -1.21 -2.57 -17.32
CA LYS A 82 -0.73 -3.39 -16.20
C LYS A 82 0.03 -4.60 -16.74
N GLY A 83 1.20 -4.85 -16.18
CA GLY A 83 2.00 -6.01 -16.56
C GLY A 83 1.33 -7.33 -16.15
N ILE A 84 1.81 -8.42 -16.72
CA ILE A 84 1.27 -9.78 -16.56
C ILE A 84 1.12 -10.19 -15.07
N THR A 85 2.02 -9.73 -14.22
CA THR A 85 2.00 -10.08 -12.78
C THR A 85 0.81 -9.50 -12.02
N SER A 86 0.22 -8.38 -12.48
CA SER A 86 -1.01 -7.84 -11.90
C SER A 86 -2.23 -8.68 -12.27
N ARG A 87 -2.15 -9.47 -13.34
CA ARG A 87 -3.17 -10.41 -13.80
C ARG A 87 -2.90 -11.85 -13.36
N ALA A 88 -1.86 -12.08 -12.56
CA ALA A 88 -1.45 -13.41 -12.15
C ALA A 88 -2.42 -14.08 -11.16
N ASN A 89 -3.41 -13.37 -10.65
CA ASN A 89 -4.39 -13.88 -9.69
C ASN A 89 -5.80 -13.36 -10.00
N PRO A 90 -6.36 -13.73 -11.16
CA PRO A 90 -7.65 -13.20 -11.61
C PRO A 90 -8.80 -13.63 -10.72
N GLU A 91 -8.71 -14.79 -10.06
CA GLU A 91 -9.74 -15.29 -9.15
C GLU A 91 -9.88 -14.39 -7.90
N LEU A 92 -8.75 -13.82 -7.44
CA LEU A 92 -8.73 -12.93 -6.29
C LEU A 92 -9.16 -11.52 -6.66
N PHE A 93 -8.45 -10.89 -7.59
CA PHE A 93 -8.61 -9.46 -7.90
C PHE A 93 -9.67 -9.16 -8.96
N GLY A 94 -10.06 -10.19 -9.76
CA GLY A 94 -10.94 -9.98 -10.89
C GLY A 94 -10.44 -8.85 -11.81
N ASN A 95 -11.37 -7.97 -12.19
CA ASN A 95 -11.10 -6.77 -12.99
C ASN A 95 -11.27 -5.48 -12.17
N GLY A 96 -10.82 -5.49 -10.90
CA GLY A 96 -10.86 -4.32 -10.01
C GLY A 96 -9.84 -3.24 -10.38
N LEU A 97 -9.84 -2.15 -9.64
CA LEU A 97 -9.03 -0.94 -9.91
C LEU A 97 -7.52 -1.23 -10.01
N LEU A 98 -7.03 -2.26 -9.32
CA LEU A 98 -5.62 -2.65 -9.35
C LEU A 98 -5.23 -3.33 -10.67
N THR A 99 -6.12 -4.10 -11.28
CA THR A 99 -5.84 -5.03 -12.39
C THR A 99 -6.41 -4.58 -13.72
N SER A 100 -7.42 -3.74 -13.72
CA SER A 100 -8.10 -3.25 -14.93
C SER A 100 -7.28 -2.22 -15.71
N ASP A 101 -7.57 -2.08 -17.00
CA ASP A 101 -6.92 -1.15 -17.93
C ASP A 101 -7.93 -0.38 -18.78
N GLY A 102 -7.45 0.60 -19.53
CA GLY A 102 -8.21 1.36 -20.53
C GLY A 102 -9.37 2.18 -19.96
N GLU A 103 -10.45 2.27 -20.74
CA GLU A 103 -11.67 3.00 -20.37
C GLU A 103 -12.37 2.39 -19.17
N PHE A 104 -12.38 1.05 -19.08
CA PHE A 104 -12.96 0.37 -17.92
C PHE A 104 -12.31 0.82 -16.61
N TRP A 105 -10.96 0.86 -16.57
CA TRP A 105 -10.25 1.38 -15.40
C TRP A 105 -10.58 2.85 -15.12
N ARG A 106 -10.67 3.71 -16.14
CA ARG A 106 -11.00 5.13 -15.95
C ARG A 106 -12.38 5.28 -15.32
N ARG A 107 -13.36 4.50 -15.80
CA ARG A 107 -14.71 4.45 -15.25
C ARG A 107 -14.67 4.03 -13.77
N GLN A 108 -14.05 2.90 -13.45
CA GLN A 108 -13.94 2.40 -12.07
C GLN A 108 -13.22 3.40 -11.15
N ARG A 109 -12.17 4.04 -11.63
CA ARG A 109 -11.46 5.08 -10.89
C ARG A 109 -12.35 6.26 -10.55
N ARG A 110 -13.17 6.74 -11.49
CA ARG A 110 -14.12 7.84 -11.26
C ARG A 110 -15.18 7.45 -10.23
N LEU A 111 -15.76 6.27 -10.36
CA LEU A 111 -16.79 5.78 -9.45
C LEU A 111 -16.28 5.59 -8.01
N SER A 112 -14.99 5.25 -7.85
CA SER A 112 -14.38 5.02 -6.54
C SER A 112 -13.81 6.28 -5.89
N ASN A 113 -13.48 7.34 -6.66
CA ASN A 113 -12.85 8.56 -6.13
C ASN A 113 -13.60 9.22 -4.97
N PRO A 114 -14.97 9.36 -4.99
CA PRO A 114 -15.70 10.03 -3.91
C PRO A 114 -15.45 9.46 -2.53
N ALA A 115 -15.16 8.17 -2.43
CA ALA A 115 -14.84 7.50 -1.17
C ALA A 115 -13.53 7.97 -0.51
N PHE A 116 -12.68 8.65 -1.26
CA PHE A 116 -11.39 9.18 -0.80
C PHE A 116 -11.37 10.71 -0.72
N HIS A 117 -12.54 11.36 -0.79
CA HIS A 117 -12.68 12.79 -0.60
C HIS A 117 -12.57 13.17 0.90
N ARG A 118 -12.33 14.45 1.17
CA ARG A 118 -12.05 14.98 2.50
C ARG A 118 -13.10 14.61 3.56
N GLU A 119 -14.37 14.62 3.21
CA GLU A 119 -15.47 14.28 4.12
C GLU A 119 -15.42 12.82 4.57
N SER A 120 -15.22 11.90 3.62
CA SER A 120 -15.07 10.48 3.92
C SER A 120 -13.83 10.22 4.78
N LEU A 121 -12.70 10.90 4.49
CA LEU A 121 -11.48 10.79 5.25
C LEU A 121 -11.64 11.25 6.70
N ALA A 122 -12.43 12.30 6.98
CA ALA A 122 -12.68 12.77 8.34
C ALA A 122 -13.32 11.66 9.21
N ARG A 123 -14.32 10.95 8.66
CA ARG A 123 -14.96 9.82 9.34
C ARG A 123 -14.00 8.64 9.54
N TYR A 124 -13.20 8.32 8.53
CA TYR A 124 -12.22 7.23 8.65
C TYR A 124 -11.16 7.53 9.71
N ALA A 125 -10.83 8.80 9.90
CA ALA A 125 -9.92 9.24 10.96
C ALA A 125 -10.49 8.97 12.37
N GLU A 126 -11.79 9.19 12.61
CA GLU A 126 -12.45 8.85 13.87
C GLU A 126 -12.39 7.36 14.13
N ILE A 127 -12.75 6.54 13.13
CA ILE A 127 -12.64 5.07 13.20
C ILE A 127 -11.20 4.64 13.54
N THR A 128 -10.22 5.27 12.90
CA THR A 128 -8.80 4.97 13.13
C THR A 128 -8.38 5.20 14.57
N VAL A 129 -8.76 6.33 15.15
CA VAL A 129 -8.40 6.68 16.54
C VAL A 129 -9.11 5.75 17.54
N GLU A 130 -10.38 5.42 17.28
CA GLU A 130 -11.13 4.47 18.12
C GLU A 130 -10.49 3.07 18.10
N GLU A 131 -10.15 2.54 16.92
CA GLU A 131 -9.53 1.21 16.83
C GLU A 131 -8.11 1.21 17.41
N ALA A 132 -7.35 2.31 17.29
CA ALA A 132 -6.07 2.47 17.96
C ALA A 132 -6.23 2.43 19.48
N ALA A 133 -7.21 3.14 20.03
CA ALA A 133 -7.50 3.12 21.47
C ALA A 133 -7.87 1.70 21.95
N ARG A 134 -8.78 1.02 21.24
CA ARG A 134 -9.15 -0.37 21.54
C ARG A 134 -7.94 -1.32 21.52
N LEU A 135 -7.03 -1.15 20.55
CA LEU A 135 -5.83 -1.97 20.46
C LEU A 135 -4.95 -1.77 21.70
N ILE A 136 -4.60 -0.52 22.03
CA ILE A 136 -3.71 -0.24 23.15
C ILE A 136 -4.31 -0.58 24.52
N ASP A 137 -5.63 -0.61 24.66
CA ASP A 137 -6.28 -1.07 25.89
C ASP A 137 -6.10 -2.56 26.15
N THR A 138 -5.76 -3.35 25.13
CA THR A 138 -5.37 -4.75 25.26
C THR A 138 -3.92 -4.96 25.67
N TRP A 139 -3.08 -3.91 25.61
CA TRP A 139 -1.64 -4.00 25.81
C TRP A 139 -1.26 -3.85 27.29
N LYS A 140 -0.29 -4.66 27.73
CA LYS A 140 0.25 -4.60 29.08
C LYS A 140 1.69 -4.14 29.05
N PRO A 141 2.09 -3.18 29.95
CA PRO A 141 3.48 -2.80 30.09
C PRO A 141 4.37 -4.03 30.40
N GLY A 142 5.53 -4.08 29.73
CA GLY A 142 6.50 -5.17 29.91
C GLY A 142 6.26 -6.42 29.08
N GLU A 143 5.10 -6.57 28.43
CA GLU A 143 4.84 -7.71 27.56
C GLU A 143 5.62 -7.59 26.22
N THR A 144 5.91 -8.74 25.63
CA THR A 144 6.48 -8.84 24.27
C THR A 144 5.38 -9.20 23.29
N ARG A 145 5.20 -8.37 22.25
CA ARG A 145 4.17 -8.58 21.23
C ARG A 145 4.77 -8.71 19.83
N ASN A 146 4.09 -9.43 18.96
CA ASN A 146 4.35 -9.35 17.53
C ASN A 146 3.61 -8.14 16.96
N ILE A 147 4.30 -7.01 16.88
CA ILE A 147 3.72 -5.74 16.42
C ILE A 147 3.24 -5.81 14.97
N HIS A 148 3.85 -6.65 14.13
CA HIS A 148 3.33 -6.86 12.79
C HIS A 148 1.90 -7.42 12.81
N ASN A 149 1.61 -8.40 13.66
CA ASN A 149 0.27 -8.94 13.78
C ASN A 149 -0.71 -7.91 14.36
N ASP A 150 -0.28 -7.11 15.34
CA ASP A 150 -1.12 -6.06 15.91
C ASP A 150 -1.47 -4.99 14.86
N MET A 151 -0.51 -4.57 14.04
CA MET A 151 -0.76 -3.62 12.96
C MET A 151 -1.65 -4.22 11.87
N MET A 152 -1.45 -5.49 11.50
CA MET A 152 -2.34 -6.19 10.57
C MET A 152 -3.79 -6.21 11.11
N ASN A 153 -3.99 -6.54 12.36
CA ASN A 153 -5.33 -6.64 12.96
C ASN A 153 -6.02 -5.27 13.06
N VAL A 154 -5.33 -4.23 13.51
CA VAL A 154 -5.94 -2.91 13.66
C VAL A 154 -6.30 -2.29 12.31
N THR A 155 -5.41 -2.37 11.31
CA THR A 155 -5.70 -1.83 9.97
C THR A 155 -6.81 -2.61 9.27
N LEU A 156 -6.90 -3.94 9.47
CA LEU A 156 -8.01 -4.74 8.97
C LEU A 156 -9.35 -4.26 9.56
N ARG A 157 -9.42 -4.04 10.87
CA ARG A 157 -10.62 -3.49 11.54
C ARG A 157 -10.99 -2.12 11.01
N ILE A 158 -10.01 -1.22 10.85
CA ILE A 158 -10.22 0.13 10.31
C ILE A 158 -10.79 0.06 8.90
N VAL A 159 -10.16 -0.70 7.99
CA VAL A 159 -10.62 -0.83 6.61
C VAL A 159 -12.03 -1.43 6.55
N LEU A 160 -12.29 -2.48 7.31
CA LEU A 160 -13.61 -3.12 7.31
C LEU A 160 -14.70 -2.21 7.88
N ARG A 161 -14.42 -1.47 8.96
CA ARG A 161 -15.37 -0.47 9.50
C ARG A 161 -15.58 0.69 8.53
N SER A 162 -14.52 1.15 7.88
CA SER A 162 -14.58 2.24 6.89
C SER A 162 -15.31 1.81 5.61
N LEU A 163 -15.08 0.56 5.15
CA LEU A 163 -15.71 0.02 3.96
C LEU A 163 -17.20 -0.30 4.16
N PHE A 164 -17.56 -0.90 5.30
CA PHE A 164 -18.89 -1.52 5.49
C PHE A 164 -19.72 -0.87 6.61
N GLY A 165 -19.16 0.11 7.31
CA GLY A 165 -19.85 0.95 8.29
C GLY A 165 -20.39 0.23 9.53
N ALA A 166 -20.02 -1.03 9.77
CA ALA A 166 -20.70 -1.84 10.78
C ALA A 166 -19.81 -2.80 11.54
N GLU A 167 -20.41 -3.32 12.60
CA GLU A 167 -19.93 -4.39 13.43
C GLU A 167 -19.59 -5.63 12.61
N LEU A 168 -18.31 -5.97 12.61
CA LEU A 168 -17.75 -7.03 11.80
C LEU A 168 -17.89 -8.41 12.39
N GLY A 169 -18.28 -8.50 13.66
CA GLY A 169 -18.63 -9.72 14.35
C GLY A 169 -17.84 -10.94 13.90
N ASP A 170 -18.55 -11.98 13.47
CA ASP A 170 -17.97 -13.24 13.03
C ASP A 170 -17.23 -13.17 11.67
N ASN A 171 -17.44 -12.13 10.86
CA ASN A 171 -16.76 -11.99 9.56
C ASN A 171 -15.22 -11.88 9.71
N MET A 172 -14.72 -11.27 10.79
CA MET A 172 -13.28 -11.20 11.07
C MET A 172 -12.65 -12.59 11.16
N ARG A 173 -13.34 -13.54 11.81
CA ARG A 173 -12.86 -14.93 11.97
C ARG A 173 -12.70 -15.67 10.64
N VAL A 174 -13.38 -15.21 9.58
CA VAL A 174 -13.30 -15.79 8.24
C VAL A 174 -12.31 -15.02 7.38
N ILE A 175 -12.35 -13.69 7.42
CA ILE A 175 -11.54 -12.81 6.57
C ILE A 175 -10.05 -12.92 6.92
N GLU A 176 -9.68 -12.83 8.19
CA GLU A 176 -8.28 -12.83 8.62
C GLU A 176 -7.53 -14.10 8.19
N PRO A 177 -8.00 -15.33 8.49
CA PRO A 177 -7.34 -16.55 8.02
C PRO A 177 -7.32 -16.69 6.49
N ALA A 178 -8.37 -16.20 5.79
CA ALA A 178 -8.41 -16.25 4.34
C ALA A 178 -7.35 -15.33 3.71
N LEU A 179 -7.21 -14.12 4.22
CA LEU A 179 -6.16 -13.19 3.77
C LEU A 179 -4.76 -13.75 4.03
N GLU A 180 -4.51 -14.31 5.21
CA GLU A 180 -3.24 -14.93 5.55
C GLU A 180 -2.89 -16.08 4.58
N ALA A 181 -3.83 -16.99 4.31
CA ALA A 181 -3.64 -18.09 3.37
C ALA A 181 -3.34 -17.61 1.93
N ILE A 182 -4.05 -16.56 1.47
CA ILE A 182 -3.81 -15.92 0.17
C ILE A 182 -2.39 -15.36 0.10
N MET A 183 -1.95 -14.67 1.13
CA MET A 183 -0.63 -14.04 1.13
C MET A 183 0.52 -15.04 1.23
N GLN A 184 0.36 -16.10 2.03
CA GLN A 184 1.36 -17.18 2.13
C GLN A 184 1.53 -17.92 0.82
N SER A 185 0.45 -18.19 0.10
CA SER A 185 0.48 -18.86 -1.20
C SER A 185 1.18 -18.05 -2.30
N SER A 186 1.28 -16.73 -2.12
CA SER A 186 1.85 -15.79 -3.10
C SER A 186 3.35 -15.53 -2.91
N SER A 187 4.06 -16.29 -2.06
CA SER A 187 5.47 -16.07 -1.74
C SER A 187 6.39 -17.23 -2.15
N GLY A 188 7.64 -16.90 -2.46
CA GLY A 188 8.72 -17.88 -2.71
C GLY A 188 8.42 -18.88 -3.82
N PHE A 189 8.65 -20.18 -3.58
CA PHE A 189 8.40 -21.25 -4.53
C PHE A 189 6.92 -21.36 -4.94
N ASN A 190 6.00 -21.08 -4.03
CA ASN A 190 4.57 -21.11 -4.32
C ASN A 190 4.18 -20.11 -5.42
N SER A 191 4.80 -18.93 -5.44
CA SER A 191 4.56 -17.92 -6.48
C SER A 191 4.97 -18.46 -7.89
N ILE A 192 6.10 -19.18 -7.97
CA ILE A 192 6.56 -19.79 -9.21
C ILE A 192 5.63 -20.93 -9.63
N ALA A 193 5.29 -21.81 -8.70
CA ALA A 193 4.36 -22.92 -8.94
C ALA A 193 2.98 -22.39 -9.40
N PHE A 194 2.53 -21.28 -8.80
CA PHE A 194 1.29 -20.62 -9.20
C PHE A 194 1.36 -20.09 -10.64
N TYR A 195 2.46 -19.40 -11.00
CA TYR A 195 2.70 -18.89 -12.36
C TYR A 195 2.75 -20.02 -13.40
N LEU A 196 3.40 -21.13 -13.08
CA LEU A 196 3.52 -22.30 -13.96
C LEU A 196 2.27 -23.20 -13.97
N GLY A 197 1.23 -22.86 -13.22
CA GLY A 197 0.00 -23.66 -13.15
C GLY A 197 0.15 -24.99 -12.40
N ILE A 198 1.23 -25.20 -11.65
CA ILE A 198 1.50 -26.45 -10.93
C ILE A 198 0.50 -26.63 -9.79
N PRO A 199 -0.20 -27.79 -9.70
CA PRO A 199 -1.13 -28.05 -8.60
C PRO A 199 -0.36 -28.34 -7.32
N THR A 200 -0.41 -27.39 -6.36
CA THR A 200 0.20 -27.53 -5.04
C THR A 200 -0.85 -27.44 -3.94
N PRO A 201 -0.61 -27.98 -2.74
CA PRO A 201 -1.50 -27.78 -1.58
C PRO A 201 -1.74 -26.30 -1.27
N ALA A 202 -0.72 -25.47 -1.39
CA ALA A 202 -0.82 -24.03 -1.21
C ALA A 202 -1.78 -23.38 -2.23
N ARG A 203 -1.77 -23.83 -3.49
CA ARG A 203 -2.70 -23.36 -4.52
C ARG A 203 -4.14 -23.78 -4.20
N LYS A 204 -4.37 -25.01 -3.75
CA LYS A 204 -5.71 -25.46 -3.30
C LYS A 204 -6.23 -24.62 -2.13
N LEU A 205 -5.37 -24.38 -1.12
CA LEU A 205 -5.72 -23.54 0.03
C LEU A 205 -6.05 -22.11 -0.41
N HIS A 206 -5.28 -21.56 -1.36
CA HIS A 206 -5.55 -20.24 -1.93
C HIS A 206 -6.95 -20.15 -2.54
N PHE A 207 -7.34 -21.09 -3.39
CA PHE A 207 -8.68 -21.08 -4.01
C PHE A 207 -9.80 -21.18 -2.98
N LEU A 208 -9.65 -22.05 -1.98
CA LEU A 208 -10.62 -22.15 -0.89
C LEU A 208 -10.73 -20.85 -0.07
N ALA A 209 -9.61 -20.18 0.17
CA ALA A 209 -9.59 -18.91 0.87
C ALA A 209 -10.28 -17.80 0.04
N VAL A 210 -10.04 -17.76 -1.28
CA VAL A 210 -10.72 -16.82 -2.19
C VAL A 210 -12.22 -17.08 -2.23
N GLN A 211 -12.68 -18.32 -2.27
CA GLN A 211 -14.10 -18.67 -2.22
C GLN A 211 -14.77 -18.16 -0.94
N LYS A 212 -14.17 -18.42 0.22
CA LYS A 212 -14.68 -17.94 1.51
C LYS A 212 -14.72 -16.41 1.58
N LEU A 213 -13.70 -15.73 1.07
CA LEU A 213 -13.69 -14.28 1.01
C LEU A 213 -14.81 -13.75 0.09
N ASN A 214 -15.06 -14.39 -1.03
CA ASN A 214 -16.17 -14.05 -1.94
C ASN A 214 -17.53 -14.17 -1.27
N GLU A 215 -17.78 -15.29 -0.55
CA GLU A 215 -19.04 -15.51 0.19
C GLU A 215 -19.30 -14.33 1.16
N VAL A 216 -18.29 -13.93 1.93
CA VAL A 216 -18.43 -12.80 2.86
C VAL A 216 -18.68 -11.49 2.11
N VAL A 217 -17.93 -11.23 1.03
CA VAL A 217 -18.07 -9.96 0.27
C VAL A 217 -19.44 -9.84 -0.39
N TYR A 218 -19.94 -10.91 -1.02
CA TYR A 218 -21.28 -10.89 -1.59
C TYR A 218 -22.38 -10.72 -0.53
N ALA A 219 -22.24 -11.36 0.64
CA ALA A 219 -23.17 -11.16 1.74
C ALA A 219 -23.17 -9.71 2.26
N LEU A 220 -22.00 -9.06 2.29
CA LEU A 220 -21.89 -7.65 2.67
C LEU A 220 -22.52 -6.71 1.62
N ILE A 221 -22.33 -6.99 0.33
CA ILE A 221 -22.96 -6.24 -0.76
C ILE A 221 -24.49 -6.33 -0.65
N GLU A 222 -25.02 -7.52 -0.46
CA GLU A 222 -26.47 -7.73 -0.31
C GLU A 222 -27.06 -7.01 0.91
N ARG A 223 -26.39 -7.09 2.06
CA ARG A 223 -26.79 -6.32 3.27
C ARG A 223 -26.74 -4.81 3.02
N GLY A 224 -25.74 -4.31 2.29
CA GLY A 224 -25.64 -2.90 1.90
C GLY A 224 -26.84 -2.45 1.05
N ARG A 225 -27.28 -3.28 0.10
CA ARG A 225 -28.47 -3.02 -0.71
C ARG A 225 -29.75 -2.99 0.11
N GLN A 226 -29.93 -3.97 0.97
CA GLN A 226 -31.10 -4.04 1.87
C GLN A 226 -31.20 -2.80 2.75
N LYS A 227 -30.06 -2.32 3.32
CA LYS A 227 -30.02 -1.07 4.09
C LYS A 227 -30.42 0.14 3.25
N LEU A 228 -29.94 0.24 2.02
CA LEU A 228 -30.31 1.34 1.10
C LEU A 228 -31.79 1.30 0.74
N GLN A 229 -32.35 0.14 0.46
CA GLN A 229 -33.77 -0.03 0.18
C GLN A 229 -34.66 0.37 1.37
N ALA A 230 -34.30 -0.11 2.56
CA ALA A 230 -35.01 0.24 3.79
C ALA A 230 -34.96 1.76 4.07
N ALA A 231 -33.79 2.39 3.89
CA ALA A 231 -33.64 3.83 4.05
C ALA A 231 -34.48 4.62 3.03
N SER A 232 -34.56 4.16 1.77
CA SER A 232 -35.43 4.77 0.73
C SER A 232 -36.90 4.63 1.04
N GLN A 233 -37.34 3.46 1.52
CA GLN A 233 -38.72 3.22 1.92
C GLN A 233 -39.11 4.09 3.14
N ALA A 234 -38.23 4.21 4.13
CA ALA A 234 -38.46 5.07 5.29
C ALA A 234 -38.53 6.55 4.90
N ALA A 235 -37.67 7.00 3.98
CA ALA A 235 -37.72 8.38 3.47
C ALA A 235 -39.04 8.68 2.68
N ASN A 236 -39.55 7.72 1.93
CA ASN A 236 -40.78 7.85 1.21
C ASN A 236 -42.03 7.78 2.12
N ALA A 237 -41.93 7.12 3.28
CA ALA A 237 -43.03 7.03 4.25
C ALA A 237 -43.12 8.26 5.17
N LEU A 238 -42.05 9.04 5.31
CA LEU A 238 -42.07 10.31 6.03
C LEU A 238 -42.54 11.39 5.06
N GLN A 239 -43.77 11.95 5.28
CA GLN A 239 -44.26 13.14 4.58
C GLN A 239 -43.25 14.27 4.71
N PRO A 240 -43.01 15.10 3.67
CA PRO A 240 -42.03 16.16 3.72
C PRO A 240 -42.31 17.11 4.90
N ALA A 241 -41.38 17.18 5.85
CA ALA A 241 -41.42 18.19 6.89
C ALA A 241 -41.35 19.58 6.23
N PRO A 242 -42.13 20.57 6.70
CA PRO A 242 -42.25 21.89 6.05
C PRO A 242 -41.02 22.80 6.22
N THR A 243 -39.90 22.33 6.68
CA THR A 243 -38.66 23.12 6.88
C THR A 243 -37.55 22.58 6.02
N GLY A 244 -37.13 23.37 5.02
CA GLY A 244 -36.11 23.10 4.02
C GLY A 244 -34.68 22.88 4.56
N GLN A 245 -34.51 22.03 5.55
CA GLN A 245 -33.23 21.47 5.89
C GLN A 245 -33.06 20.15 5.10
N PRO A 246 -32.00 20.01 4.28
CA PRO A 246 -31.70 18.72 3.69
C PRO A 246 -31.51 17.74 4.84
N ALA A 247 -32.26 16.62 4.81
CA ALA A 247 -32.05 15.51 5.71
C ALA A 247 -30.53 15.27 5.75
N THR A 248 -29.91 15.36 6.93
CA THR A 248 -28.48 15.11 7.13
C THR A 248 -28.19 13.74 6.53
N ALA A 249 -27.61 13.74 5.34
CA ALA A 249 -27.18 12.53 4.67
C ALA A 249 -26.13 11.91 5.58
N GLY A 250 -26.52 10.93 6.38
CA GLY A 250 -25.62 10.20 7.27
C GLY A 250 -24.40 9.79 6.45
N ALA A 251 -23.22 10.11 6.96
CA ALA A 251 -21.97 9.88 6.25
C ALA A 251 -21.94 8.44 5.73
N LYS A 252 -21.89 8.28 4.41
CA LYS A 252 -21.99 6.98 3.72
C LYS A 252 -20.67 6.24 3.86
N ASP A 253 -20.72 4.96 4.21
CA ASP A 253 -19.55 4.08 4.13
C ASP A 253 -19.15 3.88 2.66
N LEU A 254 -17.93 3.33 2.43
CA LEU A 254 -17.41 3.14 1.08
C LEU A 254 -18.30 2.22 0.24
N LEU A 255 -18.82 1.13 0.81
CA LEU A 255 -19.72 0.22 0.09
C LEU A 255 -20.99 0.94 -0.35
N THR A 256 -21.59 1.76 0.51
CA THR A 256 -22.74 2.60 0.19
C THR A 256 -22.41 3.57 -0.95
N LEU A 257 -21.23 4.20 -0.94
CA LEU A 257 -20.79 5.09 -2.02
C LEU A 257 -20.65 4.32 -3.35
N LEU A 258 -20.04 3.13 -3.34
CA LEU A 258 -19.90 2.30 -4.55
C LEU A 258 -21.26 1.79 -5.07
N LEU A 259 -22.18 1.39 -4.19
CA LEU A 259 -23.53 0.94 -4.55
C LEU A 259 -24.37 2.06 -5.18
N THR A 260 -24.18 3.30 -4.72
CA THR A 260 -24.93 4.47 -5.20
C THR A 260 -24.24 5.19 -6.35
N ALA A 261 -22.96 4.89 -6.63
CA ALA A 261 -22.21 5.52 -7.70
C ALA A 261 -22.84 5.24 -9.07
N ARG A 262 -22.86 6.28 -9.92
CA ARG A 262 -23.34 6.20 -11.31
C ARG A 262 -22.27 6.79 -12.22
N ASP A 263 -22.09 6.19 -13.39
CA ASP A 263 -21.28 6.78 -14.45
C ASP A 263 -22.03 7.88 -15.21
N ASP A 264 -21.39 8.44 -16.21
CA ASP A 264 -21.93 9.55 -17.00
C ASP A 264 -23.21 9.16 -17.76
N ASP A 265 -23.43 7.85 -18.02
CA ASP A 265 -24.61 7.28 -18.65
C ASP A 265 -25.66 6.82 -17.64
N GLY A 266 -25.46 7.07 -16.34
CA GLY A 266 -26.36 6.68 -15.26
C GLY A 266 -26.24 5.22 -14.81
N ASN A 267 -25.30 4.43 -15.35
CA ASN A 267 -25.14 3.02 -15.01
C ASN A 267 -24.41 2.82 -13.68
N SER A 268 -24.88 1.85 -12.90
CA SER A 268 -24.20 1.39 -11.67
C SER A 268 -23.14 0.31 -11.95
N MET A 269 -22.37 -0.03 -10.94
CA MET A 269 -21.52 -1.21 -10.96
C MET A 269 -22.36 -2.49 -10.88
N SER A 270 -21.98 -3.53 -11.64
CA SER A 270 -22.53 -4.88 -11.45
C SER A 270 -22.01 -5.49 -10.14
N ASP A 271 -22.62 -6.59 -9.68
CA ASP A 271 -22.19 -7.30 -8.48
C ASP A 271 -20.76 -7.80 -8.58
N GLN A 272 -20.38 -8.29 -9.75
CA GLN A 272 -19.00 -8.70 -10.02
C GLN A 272 -18.03 -7.51 -9.93
N GLN A 273 -18.39 -6.36 -10.47
CA GLN A 273 -17.57 -5.15 -10.38
C GLN A 273 -17.45 -4.66 -8.93
N LEU A 274 -18.56 -4.64 -8.17
CA LEU A 274 -18.56 -4.30 -6.75
C LEU A 274 -17.67 -5.26 -5.96
N ARG A 275 -17.79 -6.57 -6.19
CA ARG A 275 -16.94 -7.59 -5.55
C ARG A 275 -15.46 -7.34 -5.84
N ASP A 276 -15.10 -7.10 -7.10
CA ASP A 276 -13.72 -6.90 -7.53
C ASP A 276 -13.12 -5.63 -6.91
N GLU A 277 -13.90 -4.53 -6.82
CA GLU A 277 -13.46 -3.31 -6.16
C GLU A 277 -13.34 -3.46 -4.65
N VAL A 278 -14.33 -4.08 -4.00
CA VAL A 278 -14.31 -4.32 -2.55
C VAL A 278 -13.10 -5.16 -2.13
N ILE A 279 -12.83 -6.26 -2.83
CA ILE A 279 -11.64 -7.08 -2.54
C ILE A 279 -10.34 -6.31 -2.82
N THR A 280 -10.30 -5.56 -3.93
CA THR A 280 -9.13 -4.74 -4.27
C THR A 280 -8.85 -3.71 -3.17
N LEU A 281 -9.87 -2.98 -2.72
CA LEU A 281 -9.72 -1.93 -1.70
C LEU A 281 -9.43 -2.51 -0.32
N LEU A 282 -10.04 -3.64 0.03
CA LEU A 282 -9.76 -4.37 1.27
C LEU A 282 -8.28 -4.79 1.36
N LEU A 283 -7.79 -5.47 0.34
CA LEU A 283 -6.40 -5.95 0.32
C LEU A 283 -5.38 -4.81 0.27
N ALA A 284 -5.65 -3.81 -0.59
CA ALA A 284 -4.74 -2.68 -0.77
C ALA A 284 -4.67 -1.78 0.47
N GLY A 285 -5.80 -1.51 1.14
CA GLY A 285 -5.86 -0.62 2.31
C GLY A 285 -5.32 -1.27 3.58
N HIS A 286 -5.60 -2.55 3.79
CA HIS A 286 -5.22 -3.28 4.99
C HIS A 286 -3.71 -3.48 5.12
N GLU A 287 -3.14 -4.27 4.22
CA GLU A 287 -1.77 -4.77 4.37
C GLU A 287 -0.70 -3.67 4.23
N THR A 288 -0.91 -2.73 3.31
CA THR A 288 0.14 -1.73 3.01
C THR A 288 0.36 -0.77 4.18
N THR A 289 -0.69 -0.30 4.84
CA THR A 289 -0.59 0.55 6.03
C THR A 289 -0.03 -0.22 7.22
N ALA A 290 -0.46 -1.48 7.43
CA ALA A 290 0.09 -2.35 8.45
C ALA A 290 1.60 -2.54 8.31
N LEU A 291 2.10 -2.73 7.10
CA LEU A 291 3.52 -2.89 6.82
C LEU A 291 4.30 -1.61 7.06
N ASN A 292 3.78 -0.44 6.63
CA ASN A 292 4.41 0.84 6.92
C ASN A 292 4.58 1.02 8.44
N LEU A 293 3.53 0.81 9.22
CA LEU A 293 3.56 0.93 10.68
C LEU A 293 4.46 -0.13 11.34
N SER A 294 4.43 -1.37 10.87
CA SER A 294 5.29 -2.44 11.39
C SER A 294 6.77 -2.08 11.25
N TRP A 295 7.17 -1.62 10.06
CA TRP A 295 8.54 -1.19 9.82
C TRP A 295 8.88 0.13 10.54
N THR A 296 7.92 1.03 10.73
CA THR A 296 8.10 2.26 11.53
C THR A 296 8.45 1.91 12.97
N TRP A 297 7.71 1.02 13.61
CA TRP A 297 8.00 0.58 14.97
C TRP A 297 9.34 -0.13 15.10
N TYR A 298 9.71 -0.95 14.10
CA TYR A 298 11.02 -1.59 14.05
C TYR A 298 12.15 -0.57 13.97
N LEU A 299 12.01 0.46 13.16
CA LEU A 299 13.01 1.51 13.01
C LEU A 299 13.09 2.40 14.25
N LEU A 300 11.96 2.82 14.82
CA LEU A 300 11.93 3.60 16.07
C LEU A 300 12.59 2.86 17.22
N ALA A 301 12.35 1.54 17.34
CA ALA A 301 13.00 0.73 18.38
C ALA A 301 14.53 0.67 18.26
N GLN A 302 15.11 1.03 17.11
CA GLN A 302 16.55 1.08 16.87
C GLN A 302 17.13 2.49 16.91
N HIS A 303 16.30 3.54 16.90
CA HIS A 303 16.68 4.94 16.80
C HIS A 303 16.03 5.76 17.92
N PRO A 304 16.50 5.64 19.17
CA PRO A 304 15.92 6.35 20.31
C PRO A 304 15.88 7.89 20.12
N GLU A 305 16.87 8.45 19.42
CA GLU A 305 16.97 9.87 19.11
C GLU A 305 15.82 10.35 18.19
N VAL A 306 15.36 9.49 17.28
CA VAL A 306 14.20 9.77 16.42
C VAL A 306 12.90 9.62 17.23
N GLU A 307 12.82 8.60 18.06
CA GLU A 307 11.68 8.36 18.95
C GLU A 307 11.47 9.54 19.91
N GLU A 308 12.54 10.09 20.47
CA GLU A 308 12.46 11.25 21.37
C GLU A 308 11.91 12.50 20.67
N LYS A 309 12.36 12.79 19.45
CA LYS A 309 11.81 13.91 18.66
C LYS A 309 10.33 13.71 18.34
N LEU A 310 9.94 12.47 17.97
CA LEU A 310 8.54 12.12 17.74
C LEU A 310 7.70 12.36 19.00
N HIS A 311 8.15 11.90 20.16
CA HIS A 311 7.45 12.09 21.42
C HIS A 311 7.34 13.55 21.81
N ALA A 312 8.39 14.36 21.61
CA ALA A 312 8.37 15.80 21.89
C ALA A 312 7.32 16.54 21.05
N GLU A 313 7.18 16.19 19.75
CA GLU A 313 6.12 16.72 18.89
C GLU A 313 4.73 16.34 19.43
N LEU A 314 4.51 15.07 19.73
CA LEU A 314 3.21 14.57 20.21
C LEU A 314 2.82 15.19 21.56
N ASP A 315 3.76 15.32 22.49
CA ASP A 315 3.53 15.95 23.79
C ASP A 315 3.16 17.44 23.63
N THR A 316 3.83 18.14 22.71
CA THR A 316 3.57 19.56 22.43
C THR A 316 2.22 19.78 21.76
N VAL A 317 1.88 18.97 20.74
CA VAL A 317 0.69 19.18 19.91
C VAL A 317 -0.56 18.59 20.53
N LEU A 318 -0.43 17.40 21.14
CA LEU A 318 -1.57 16.62 21.61
C LEU A 318 -1.77 16.72 23.13
N GLY A 319 -0.69 16.86 23.90
CA GLY A 319 -0.76 17.01 25.37
C GLY A 319 -1.49 15.85 26.07
N GLY A 320 -1.41 14.65 25.50
CA GLY A 320 -2.07 13.44 26.02
C GLY A 320 -3.52 13.22 25.55
N ARG A 321 -4.11 14.14 24.78
CA ARG A 321 -5.44 13.91 24.17
C ARG A 321 -5.36 13.05 22.90
N ALA A 322 -6.47 12.43 22.54
CA ALA A 322 -6.59 11.73 21.27
C ALA A 322 -6.37 12.68 20.07
N PRO A 323 -5.61 12.26 19.04
CA PRO A 323 -5.42 13.06 17.84
C PRO A 323 -6.72 13.17 17.03
N ARG A 324 -6.85 14.28 16.28
CA ARG A 324 -8.01 14.58 15.42
C ARG A 324 -7.52 14.89 14.00
N PRO A 325 -8.38 14.83 12.98
CA PRO A 325 -8.00 15.20 11.61
C PRO A 325 -7.34 16.59 11.49
N ALA A 326 -7.78 17.55 12.30
CA ALA A 326 -7.22 18.91 12.33
C ALA A 326 -5.80 18.99 12.92
N ASP A 327 -5.30 17.94 13.53
CA ASP A 327 -3.95 17.89 14.07
C ASP A 327 -2.92 17.39 13.03
N LEU A 328 -3.35 16.71 11.97
CA LEU A 328 -2.46 16.16 10.96
C LEU A 328 -1.44 17.17 10.40
N PRO A 329 -1.83 18.40 10.03
CA PRO A 329 -0.87 19.42 9.59
C PRO A 329 0.11 19.89 10.68
N LYS A 330 -0.19 19.61 11.94
CA LYS A 330 0.63 20.01 13.12
C LYS A 330 1.58 18.90 13.58
N LEU A 331 1.60 17.78 12.87
CA LEU A 331 2.45 16.60 13.14
C LEU A 331 3.47 16.37 12.01
N PRO A 332 4.27 17.39 11.62
CA PRO A 332 5.20 17.28 10.50
C PRO A 332 6.33 16.29 10.76
N TYR A 333 6.79 16.11 12.01
CA TYR A 333 7.84 15.13 12.30
C TYR A 333 7.31 13.70 12.23
N THR A 334 6.10 13.47 12.70
CA THR A 334 5.38 12.17 12.54
C THR A 334 5.26 11.81 11.05
N ASP A 335 4.90 12.75 10.18
CA ASP A 335 4.86 12.55 8.71
C ASP A 335 6.25 12.21 8.15
N LYS A 336 7.32 12.93 8.58
CA LYS A 336 8.70 12.64 8.17
C LYS A 336 9.15 11.23 8.55
N VAL A 337 8.81 10.77 9.75
CA VAL A 337 9.09 9.39 10.22
C VAL A 337 8.44 8.36 9.30
N LEU A 338 7.16 8.54 8.96
CA LEU A 338 6.42 7.64 8.07
C LEU A 338 6.97 7.66 6.63
N ARG A 339 7.31 8.84 6.10
CA ARG A 339 7.93 8.98 4.78
C ARG A 339 9.28 8.29 4.70
N GLU A 340 10.11 8.43 5.73
CA GLU A 340 11.41 7.78 5.77
C GLU A 340 11.29 6.26 5.87
N THR A 341 10.29 5.78 6.61
CA THR A 341 9.95 4.35 6.63
C THR A 341 9.53 3.86 5.24
N LEU A 342 8.64 4.60 4.55
CA LEU A 342 8.22 4.27 3.18
C LEU A 342 9.37 4.31 2.17
N ARG A 343 10.40 5.12 2.42
CA ARG A 343 11.61 5.13 1.60
C ARG A 343 12.42 3.85 1.79
N LEU A 344 12.66 3.47 3.05
CA LEU A 344 13.47 2.30 3.40
C LEU A 344 12.72 0.98 3.22
N TYR A 345 11.45 0.93 3.58
CA TYR A 345 10.64 -0.29 3.52
C TYR A 345 9.31 -0.04 2.79
N PRO A 346 9.34 0.30 1.48
CA PRO A 346 8.10 0.52 0.72
C PRO A 346 7.30 -0.78 0.64
N PRO A 347 6.04 -0.82 1.12
CA PRO A 347 5.19 -2.00 0.99
C PRO A 347 5.05 -2.46 -0.46
N ALA A 348 4.78 -1.53 -1.38
CA ALA A 348 4.85 -1.73 -2.81
C ALA A 348 6.30 -1.47 -3.28
N TRP A 349 7.16 -2.48 -3.17
CA TRP A 349 8.59 -2.36 -3.44
C TRP A 349 8.97 -2.40 -4.93
N ARG A 350 7.98 -2.69 -5.80
CA ARG A 350 8.07 -2.68 -7.26
C ARG A 350 6.72 -2.41 -7.90
N ILE A 351 6.73 -1.84 -9.10
CA ILE A 351 5.56 -1.60 -9.95
C ILE A 351 5.81 -2.27 -11.30
N PHE A 352 4.79 -2.91 -11.86
CA PHE A 352 4.84 -3.50 -13.18
C PHE A 352 4.07 -2.68 -14.20
N ARG A 353 4.61 -2.61 -15.42
CA ARG A 353 3.94 -2.09 -16.61
C ARG A 353 4.27 -2.96 -17.80
N ARG A 354 3.47 -2.89 -18.85
CA ARG A 354 3.77 -3.44 -20.17
C ARG A 354 3.58 -2.34 -21.20
N THR A 355 4.51 -2.23 -22.14
CA THR A 355 4.39 -1.30 -23.26
C THR A 355 3.39 -1.84 -24.27
N GLU A 356 2.57 -0.96 -24.86
CA GLU A 356 1.72 -1.32 -26.01
C GLU A 356 2.46 -1.05 -27.34
N GLU A 357 3.40 -0.11 -27.34
CA GLU A 357 4.22 0.27 -28.47
C GLU A 357 5.71 0.18 -28.13
N ALA A 358 6.58 0.19 -29.12
CA ALA A 358 8.03 0.29 -28.91
C ALA A 358 8.38 1.66 -28.30
N LEU A 359 9.29 1.66 -27.32
CA LEU A 359 9.62 2.85 -26.54
C LEU A 359 11.13 2.99 -26.38
N LYS A 360 11.66 4.17 -26.68
CA LYS A 360 13.05 4.53 -26.36
C LYS A 360 13.17 4.92 -24.88
N VAL A 361 14.05 4.21 -24.15
CA VAL A 361 14.39 4.50 -22.75
C VAL A 361 15.92 4.55 -22.64
N GLY A 362 16.46 5.72 -22.33
CA GLY A 362 17.90 5.94 -22.43
C GLY A 362 18.42 5.64 -23.84
N ASP A 363 19.46 4.83 -23.92
CA ASP A 363 20.08 4.42 -25.18
C ASP A 363 19.42 3.20 -25.84
N TYR A 364 18.40 2.62 -25.22
CA TYR A 364 17.79 1.37 -25.67
C TYR A 364 16.37 1.58 -26.20
N THR A 365 15.97 0.75 -27.16
CA THR A 365 14.58 0.67 -27.63
C THR A 365 13.94 -0.59 -27.06
N LEU A 366 12.97 -0.41 -26.16
CA LEU A 366 12.16 -1.49 -25.62
C LEU A 366 11.08 -1.84 -26.65
N PRO A 367 10.88 -3.13 -27.01
CA PRO A 367 9.88 -3.50 -28.01
C PRO A 367 8.45 -3.31 -27.48
N ALA A 368 7.47 -3.30 -28.39
CA ALA A 368 6.07 -3.43 -28.03
C ALA A 368 5.85 -4.73 -27.23
N GLY A 369 4.96 -4.70 -26.23
CA GLY A 369 4.71 -5.83 -25.34
C GLY A 369 5.79 -6.05 -24.26
N ALA A 370 6.81 -5.20 -24.15
CA ALA A 370 7.87 -5.33 -23.16
C ALA A 370 7.32 -5.19 -21.74
N ASN A 371 7.66 -6.13 -20.85
CA ASN A 371 7.37 -5.97 -19.43
C ASN A 371 8.40 -5.07 -18.77
N ILE A 372 7.93 -4.09 -18.03
CA ILE A 372 8.75 -3.11 -17.30
C ILE A 372 8.53 -3.29 -15.80
N VAL A 373 9.62 -3.27 -15.06
CA VAL A 373 9.63 -3.28 -13.60
C VAL A 373 10.28 -1.99 -13.10
N LEU A 374 9.55 -1.22 -12.31
CA LEU A 374 10.05 -0.06 -11.59
C LEU A 374 10.27 -0.49 -10.15
N SER A 375 11.45 -0.22 -9.57
CA SER A 375 11.77 -0.68 -8.23
C SER A 375 11.93 0.47 -7.24
N GLN A 376 10.91 0.71 -6.42
CA GLN A 376 11.00 1.64 -5.29
C GLN A 376 12.13 1.26 -4.34
N TRP A 377 12.30 -0.04 -4.07
CA TRP A 377 13.36 -0.54 -3.20
C TRP A 377 14.76 -0.08 -3.62
N VAL A 378 15.07 -0.10 -4.90
CA VAL A 378 16.39 0.30 -5.42
C VAL A 378 16.46 1.82 -5.59
N THR A 379 15.53 2.42 -6.31
CA THR A 379 15.54 3.86 -6.62
C THR A 379 15.57 4.72 -5.36
N GLN A 380 14.79 4.35 -4.34
CA GLN A 380 14.72 5.08 -3.06
C GLN A 380 15.93 4.85 -2.13
N ARG A 381 16.90 4.03 -2.55
CA ARG A 381 18.18 3.78 -1.87
C ARG A 381 19.39 4.20 -2.69
N ASP A 382 19.18 4.89 -3.79
CA ASP A 382 20.28 5.30 -4.66
C ASP A 382 21.09 6.44 -4.02
N PRO A 383 22.40 6.26 -3.80
CA PRO A 383 23.26 7.26 -3.17
C PRO A 383 23.40 8.54 -3.99
N ARG A 384 23.08 8.52 -5.28
CA ARG A 384 23.03 9.72 -6.14
C ARG A 384 21.96 10.71 -5.66
N TRP A 385 20.89 10.23 -5.02
CA TRP A 385 19.75 11.05 -4.58
C TRP A 385 19.65 11.13 -3.06
N PHE A 386 20.07 10.09 -2.35
CA PHE A 386 19.95 10.00 -0.89
C PHE A 386 21.33 9.80 -0.25
N THR A 387 21.84 10.83 0.40
CA THR A 387 23.06 10.71 1.22
C THR A 387 22.80 9.71 2.35
N GLU A 388 23.75 8.80 2.63
CA GLU A 388 23.61 7.71 3.59
C GLU A 388 22.29 6.94 3.38
N PRO A 389 22.10 6.29 2.21
CA PRO A 389 20.80 5.79 1.78
C PRO A 389 20.21 4.71 2.69
N GLU A 390 21.01 3.99 3.45
CA GLU A 390 20.55 2.96 4.40
C GLU A 390 20.25 3.50 5.79
N ARG A 391 20.64 4.75 6.11
CA ARG A 391 20.38 5.37 7.40
C ARG A 391 18.94 5.83 7.51
N PHE A 392 18.27 5.49 8.62
CA PHE A 392 16.96 6.02 8.97
C PHE A 392 17.11 7.45 9.49
N ASN A 393 16.79 8.42 8.68
CA ASN A 393 16.92 9.83 9.00
C ASN A 393 15.69 10.63 8.54
N PRO A 394 14.68 10.81 9.38
CA PRO A 394 13.49 11.60 9.05
C PRO A 394 13.78 13.07 8.72
N ASP A 395 14.87 13.64 9.22
CA ASP A 395 15.23 15.04 8.97
C ASP A 395 15.57 15.33 7.51
N ARG A 396 15.86 14.27 6.69
CA ARG A 396 16.02 14.43 5.24
C ARG A 396 14.77 14.95 4.53
N TRP A 397 13.60 14.85 5.14
CA TRP A 397 12.35 15.37 4.64
C TRP A 397 12.09 16.84 5.05
N SER A 398 13.16 17.62 5.26
CA SER A 398 13.05 19.08 5.32
C SER A 398 12.64 19.62 3.93
N GLU A 399 11.96 20.74 3.90
CA GLU A 399 11.54 21.38 2.64
C GLU A 399 12.74 21.64 1.71
N GLU A 400 13.85 22.10 2.28
CA GLU A 400 15.08 22.36 1.54
C GLU A 400 15.64 21.10 0.89
N THR A 401 15.67 19.98 1.59
CA THR A 401 16.27 18.73 1.05
C THR A 401 15.32 18.03 0.09
N ALA A 402 14.03 17.97 0.44
CA ALA A 402 13.03 17.29 -0.37
C ALA A 402 12.81 17.97 -1.73
N SER A 403 12.90 19.31 -1.80
CA SER A 403 12.76 20.07 -3.05
C SER A 403 13.89 19.82 -4.07
N LYS A 404 15.06 19.37 -3.61
CA LYS A 404 16.22 19.06 -4.47
C LYS A 404 16.15 17.65 -5.08
N LEU A 405 15.25 16.78 -4.60
CA LEU A 405 15.13 15.42 -5.11
C LEU A 405 14.49 15.42 -6.51
N PRO A 406 15.00 14.61 -7.45
CA PRO A 406 14.28 14.33 -8.68
C PRO A 406 12.88 13.79 -8.38
N ARG A 407 11.90 14.19 -9.16
CA ARG A 407 10.47 13.92 -8.94
C ARG A 407 10.15 12.47 -8.58
N PHE A 408 10.80 11.50 -9.21
CA PHE A 408 10.58 10.07 -8.99
C PHE A 408 11.78 9.37 -8.31
N ALA A 409 12.62 10.11 -7.60
CA ALA A 409 13.56 9.49 -6.66
C ALA A 409 12.82 8.85 -5.46
N TYR A 410 11.63 9.39 -5.12
CA TYR A 410 10.73 8.89 -4.08
C TYR A 410 9.31 8.76 -4.64
N PHE A 411 8.78 7.51 -4.70
CA PHE A 411 7.47 7.22 -5.28
C PHE A 411 6.76 6.02 -4.65
N PRO A 412 6.60 5.98 -3.31
CA PRO A 412 6.03 4.83 -2.61
C PRO A 412 4.57 4.57 -3.03
N PHE A 413 3.86 5.60 -3.47
CA PHE A 413 2.48 5.55 -3.97
C PHE A 413 2.38 5.47 -5.50
N GLY A 414 3.51 5.24 -6.20
CA GLY A 414 3.56 5.31 -7.65
C GLY A 414 3.46 6.72 -8.18
N GLY A 415 2.81 6.90 -9.35
CA GLY A 415 2.68 8.21 -9.97
C GLY A 415 1.80 8.20 -11.21
N GLY A 416 1.56 9.41 -11.76
CA GLY A 416 0.75 9.63 -12.95
C GLY A 416 -0.72 9.30 -12.74
N PRO A 417 -1.45 8.98 -13.82
CA PRO A 417 -2.89 8.68 -13.72
C PRO A 417 -3.21 7.50 -12.79
N ARG A 418 -2.24 6.60 -12.62
CA ARG A 418 -2.34 5.39 -11.80
C ARG A 418 -1.76 5.55 -10.39
N VAL A 419 -1.57 6.78 -9.90
CA VAL A 419 -1.17 7.04 -8.52
C VAL A 419 -2.15 6.38 -7.54
N CYS A 420 -1.68 5.93 -6.39
CA CYS A 420 -2.52 5.29 -5.38
C CYS A 420 -3.72 6.16 -5.03
N ILE A 421 -4.94 5.60 -5.14
CA ILE A 421 -6.18 6.31 -4.80
C ILE A 421 -6.28 6.57 -3.30
N GLY A 422 -5.77 5.64 -2.49
CA GLY A 422 -5.80 5.69 -1.04
C GLY A 422 -4.58 6.36 -0.39
N ALA A 423 -3.73 7.10 -1.15
CA ALA A 423 -2.51 7.69 -0.57
C ALA A 423 -2.81 8.62 0.61
N GLY A 424 -3.82 9.49 0.48
CA GLY A 424 -4.26 10.39 1.56
C GLY A 424 -4.82 9.62 2.76
N PHE A 425 -5.63 8.57 2.50
CA PHE A 425 -6.16 7.70 3.55
C PHE A 425 -5.02 6.98 4.29
N ALA A 426 -4.08 6.35 3.58
CA ALA A 426 -2.98 5.60 4.17
C ALA A 426 -2.06 6.47 5.05
N MET A 427 -1.73 7.70 4.61
CA MET A 427 -0.91 8.60 5.41
C MET A 427 -1.66 9.13 6.63
N MET A 428 -2.93 9.48 6.49
CA MET A 428 -3.79 9.87 7.60
C MET A 428 -3.91 8.75 8.63
N GLU A 429 -4.25 7.54 8.20
CA GLU A 429 -4.38 6.35 9.05
C GLU A 429 -3.08 6.06 9.79
N ALA A 430 -1.96 6.00 9.07
CA ALA A 430 -0.66 5.73 9.66
C ALA A 430 -0.25 6.81 10.67
N THR A 431 -0.49 8.10 10.38
CA THR A 431 -0.17 9.21 11.28
C THR A 431 -1.00 9.13 12.56
N LEU A 432 -2.30 8.89 12.47
CA LEU A 432 -3.19 8.81 13.63
C LEU A 432 -2.90 7.57 14.49
N LEU A 433 -2.66 6.40 13.87
CA LEU A 433 -2.25 5.19 14.58
C LEU A 433 -0.92 5.39 15.31
N LEU A 434 0.10 5.91 14.60
CA LEU A 434 1.42 6.15 15.19
C LEU A 434 1.31 7.16 16.34
N ALA A 435 0.62 8.28 16.15
CA ALA A 435 0.44 9.30 17.17
C ALA A 435 -0.33 8.80 18.39
N THR A 436 -1.39 8.00 18.20
CA THR A 436 -2.17 7.46 19.31
C THR A 436 -1.36 6.47 20.13
N ILE A 437 -0.66 5.56 19.48
CA ILE A 437 0.12 4.51 20.16
C ILE A 437 1.36 5.11 20.83
N ALA A 438 2.11 5.97 20.13
CA ALA A 438 3.36 6.55 20.64
C ALA A 438 3.16 7.51 21.83
N GLN A 439 1.97 8.05 22.04
CA GLN A 439 1.69 8.81 23.27
C GLN A 439 1.69 7.92 24.52
N ARG A 440 1.33 6.63 24.42
CA ARG A 440 1.22 5.71 25.57
C ARG A 440 2.41 4.78 25.72
N PHE A 441 2.99 4.34 24.62
CA PHE A 441 4.01 3.29 24.62
C PHE A 441 5.27 3.69 23.89
N ARG A 442 6.39 3.22 24.40
CA ARG A 442 7.68 3.04 23.72
C ARG A 442 7.84 1.56 23.42
N MET A 443 8.61 1.25 22.39
CA MET A 443 8.86 -0.14 22.02
C MET A 443 10.34 -0.40 21.92
N ARG A 444 10.79 -1.57 22.43
CA ARG A 444 12.17 -2.00 22.39
C ARG A 444 12.28 -3.35 21.70
N LEU A 445 13.38 -3.57 20.97
CA LEU A 445 13.61 -4.86 20.35
C LEU A 445 13.62 -5.97 21.39
N ALA A 446 12.80 -7.01 21.21
CA ALA A 446 12.82 -8.19 22.08
C ALA A 446 14.02 -9.11 21.77
N SER A 447 14.73 -8.89 20.65
CA SER A 447 15.89 -9.68 20.22
C SER A 447 16.83 -8.82 19.39
N ASN A 448 18.13 -9.02 19.54
CA ASN A 448 19.15 -8.36 18.72
C ASN A 448 19.29 -8.94 17.30
N ARG A 449 18.47 -9.94 16.93
CA ARG A 449 18.49 -10.50 15.56
C ARG A 449 17.81 -9.53 14.61
N PRO A 450 18.47 -9.14 13.50
CA PRO A 450 17.86 -8.23 12.54
C PRO A 450 16.65 -8.87 11.86
N VAL A 451 15.58 -8.11 11.74
CA VAL A 451 14.39 -8.50 10.99
C VAL A 451 14.70 -8.45 9.49
N LYS A 452 14.53 -9.57 8.81
CA LYS A 452 14.79 -9.68 7.36
C LYS A 452 13.52 -9.35 6.58
N PRO A 453 13.60 -8.51 5.53
CA PRO A 453 12.48 -8.31 4.64
C PRO A 453 12.23 -9.57 3.78
N LEU A 454 10.96 -9.92 3.62
CA LEU A 454 10.47 -10.95 2.70
C LEU A 454 9.76 -10.25 1.54
N ALA A 455 10.38 -10.25 0.38
CA ALA A 455 9.83 -9.67 -0.83
C ALA A 455 8.86 -10.66 -1.50
N SER A 456 7.56 -10.39 -1.38
CA SER A 456 6.47 -11.12 -2.04
C SER A 456 5.66 -10.17 -2.94
N ILE A 457 4.34 -10.19 -2.92
CA ILE A 457 3.49 -9.13 -3.50
C ILE A 457 3.87 -7.81 -2.83
N THR A 458 3.98 -7.82 -1.52
CA THR A 458 4.40 -6.74 -0.63
C THR A 458 5.71 -7.06 0.08
N LEU A 459 6.31 -6.07 0.74
CA LEU A 459 7.57 -6.20 1.48
C LEU A 459 7.29 -6.43 2.98
N ARG A 460 7.21 -7.69 3.38
CA ARG A 460 6.86 -8.11 4.74
C ARG A 460 8.09 -8.36 5.64
N PRO A 461 7.98 -8.23 6.97
CA PRO A 461 8.94 -8.82 7.89
C PRO A 461 8.81 -10.35 7.88
N LYS A 462 9.90 -11.07 7.64
CA LYS A 462 9.89 -12.53 7.38
C LYS A 462 9.25 -13.37 8.49
N ASN A 463 9.44 -12.99 9.75
CA ASN A 463 8.95 -13.75 10.92
C ASN A 463 8.21 -12.82 11.89
N GLY A 464 7.59 -11.75 11.37
CA GLY A 464 7.00 -10.71 12.20
C GLY A 464 8.07 -9.83 12.87
N ILE A 465 7.63 -8.97 13.79
CA ILE A 465 8.47 -8.05 14.54
C ILE A 465 8.08 -8.13 16.01
N SER A 466 8.92 -8.76 16.83
CA SER A 466 8.69 -8.89 18.27
C SER A 466 9.30 -7.72 19.02
N LEU A 467 8.47 -6.91 19.67
CA LEU A 467 8.88 -5.76 20.46
C LEU A 467 8.34 -5.88 21.89
N LYS A 468 9.14 -5.43 22.86
CA LYS A 468 8.73 -5.28 24.26
C LYS A 468 8.11 -3.92 24.46
N LEU A 469 6.96 -3.88 25.09
CA LEU A 469 6.20 -2.66 25.37
C LEU A 469 6.68 -1.98 26.66
N GLU A 470 6.98 -0.70 26.59
CA GLU A 470 7.29 0.15 27.74
C GLU A 470 6.28 1.30 27.83
N GLN A 471 5.58 1.39 28.94
CA GLN A 471 4.65 2.51 29.16
C GLN A 471 5.40 3.81 29.38
N ARG A 472 4.97 4.89 28.75
CA ARG A 472 5.53 6.23 28.98
C ARG A 472 5.03 6.80 30.30
N ALA A 473 5.92 7.44 31.06
CA ALA A 473 5.59 8.03 32.36
C ALA A 473 4.55 9.16 32.29
N ASN A 474 4.49 9.90 31.17
CA ASN A 474 3.57 11.02 30.92
C ASN A 474 2.29 10.64 30.17
N ALA A 475 1.95 9.37 30.11
CA ALA A 475 0.78 8.88 29.38
C ALA A 475 -0.54 9.30 30.03
N ARG A 476 -0.95 10.56 29.86
CA ARG A 476 -2.31 11.03 30.11
C ARG A 476 -3.15 10.80 28.87
N VAL A 477 -3.69 9.60 28.67
CA VAL A 477 -4.71 9.36 27.64
C VAL A 477 -6.00 9.03 28.36
N PRO A 478 -7.12 9.72 28.06
CA PRO A 478 -8.44 9.34 28.57
C PRO A 478 -8.72 7.89 28.18
N SER A 479 -9.19 7.09 29.13
CA SER A 479 -9.68 5.75 28.84
C SER A 479 -10.94 5.84 27.97
N HIS A 480 -11.28 4.77 27.25
CA HIS A 480 -12.50 4.71 26.44
C HIS A 480 -13.75 5.04 27.27
N HIS A 481 -13.73 4.78 28.58
CA HIS A 481 -14.78 5.12 29.54
C HIS A 481 -15.00 6.62 29.74
N ASP A 482 -13.97 7.46 29.57
CA ASP A 482 -14.10 8.92 29.73
C ASP A 482 -14.82 9.57 28.54
N ASN A 483 -14.77 8.98 27.37
CA ASN A 483 -15.48 9.48 26.17
C ASN A 483 -16.96 9.09 26.16
N GLU A 484 -17.33 7.90 26.64
CA GLU A 484 -18.74 7.50 26.75
C GLU A 484 -19.50 8.35 27.78
N ALA A 485 -18.84 8.74 28.86
CA ALA A 485 -19.45 9.59 29.89
C ALA A 485 -19.76 11.00 29.36
N LYS A 486 -18.91 11.57 28.48
CA LYS A 486 -19.14 12.91 27.88
C LYS A 486 -20.19 12.93 26.79
N VAL A 487 -20.39 11.81 26.07
CA VAL A 487 -21.45 11.70 25.05
C VAL A 487 -22.84 11.49 25.68
N ARG A 488 -22.89 10.93 26.91
CA ARG A 488 -24.16 10.78 27.63
C ARG A 488 -24.59 12.01 28.43
N SER A 489 -23.71 13.00 28.55
CA SER A 489 -23.95 14.25 29.29
C SER A 489 -24.07 15.51 28.43
N ALA A 490 -24.05 15.36 27.09
CA ALA A 490 -24.33 16.38 26.07
C ALA A 490 -25.58 16.00 25.26
#